data_fbf9760091ab5cdcff8b4fc46d1b23d7
#
_entry.id   fbf9760091ab5cdcff8b4fc46d1b23d7
#
_cell.length_a   1.000
_cell.length_b   1.000
_cell.length_c   1.000
_cell.angle_alpha   90.00
_cell.angle_beta   90.00
_cell.angle_gamma   90.00
#
_symmetry.space_group_name_H-M   'P 1'
#
loop_
_entity.id
_entity.type
_entity.pdbx_description
1 polymer ?
#
loop_
_entity_poly.entity_id
_entity_poly.type
_entity_poly.pdbx_seq_one_letter_code
_entity_poly.pdbx_strand_id
1 'polypeptide(L)'
;MKVAMKVAILGATKGMGRALARRFAERGDSLFLMGRDGDDLERSARDLEVRGAKAPGTVQHAACDLERPEGFGAALDAAQAALGGLDAVVVTAGLFATQEALESDAELARRVLTVDFANTVVFCEEARKRLLARGGGTLCVFSSVAGERGRKPVVLYGAAKAGLSQYLEGLDHKFRAQGLKTICVKPGFVRTSMTEGLKVPPFAGEPDAVAARVLAAVDRGTPVVYAPGIWALVMFAIRMLPRFVMRKIGF
;
A
#
# COMPACT_ATOMS: atom_id res chain seq x y z
N MET A 1 -25.18 -11.05 2.47
CA MET A 1 -24.41 -10.36 1.41
C MET A 1 -23.57 -9.27 2.05
N LYS A 2 -22.27 -9.17 1.74
CA LYS A 2 -21.49 -8.00 2.15
C LYS A 2 -21.94 -6.79 1.35
N VAL A 3 -22.04 -5.64 2.00
CA VAL A 3 -22.31 -4.36 1.33
C VAL A 3 -21.11 -4.00 0.46
N ALA A 4 -21.35 -3.62 -0.79
CA ALA A 4 -20.32 -3.14 -1.70
C ALA A 4 -19.65 -1.88 -1.13
N MET A 5 -18.33 -1.83 -1.18
CA MET A 5 -17.54 -0.71 -0.65
C MET A 5 -17.19 0.29 -1.74
N LYS A 6 -16.97 1.52 -1.33
CA LYS A 6 -16.47 2.64 -2.14
C LYS A 6 -14.98 2.82 -1.84
N VAL A 7 -14.11 2.36 -2.76
CA VAL A 7 -12.67 2.22 -2.50
C VAL A 7 -11.84 3.08 -3.44
N ALA A 8 -11.06 4.00 -2.90
CA ALA A 8 -10.04 4.73 -3.65
C ALA A 8 -8.68 4.01 -3.51
N ILE A 9 -7.97 3.79 -4.63
CA ILE A 9 -6.71 3.02 -4.65
C ILE A 9 -5.62 3.83 -5.34
N LEU A 10 -4.61 4.27 -4.59
CA LEU A 10 -3.39 4.87 -5.15
C LEU A 10 -2.36 3.77 -5.44
N GLY A 11 -1.99 3.63 -6.73
CA GLY A 11 -1.09 2.58 -7.20
C GLY A 11 -1.81 1.34 -7.77
N ALA A 12 -3.01 1.50 -8.31
CA ALA A 12 -3.87 0.40 -8.78
C ALA A 12 -3.43 -0.28 -10.09
N THR A 13 -2.46 0.28 -10.81
CA THR A 13 -2.19 -0.11 -12.21
C THR A 13 -1.20 -1.26 -12.37
N LYS A 14 -0.40 -1.60 -11.36
CA LYS A 14 0.66 -2.64 -11.45
C LYS A 14 0.73 -3.49 -10.17
N GLY A 15 1.36 -4.64 -10.27
CA GLY A 15 1.74 -5.49 -9.14
C GLY A 15 0.60 -5.81 -8.17
N MET A 16 0.88 -5.65 -6.89
CA MET A 16 -0.07 -5.95 -5.80
C MET A 16 -1.30 -5.05 -5.82
N GLY A 17 -1.15 -3.78 -6.22
CA GLY A 17 -2.27 -2.83 -6.32
C GLY A 17 -3.27 -3.25 -7.39
N ARG A 18 -2.80 -3.66 -8.57
CA ARG A 18 -3.66 -4.20 -9.64
C ARG A 18 -4.37 -5.47 -9.20
N ALA A 19 -3.65 -6.40 -8.58
CA ALA A 19 -4.24 -7.64 -8.09
C ALA A 19 -5.33 -7.37 -7.04
N LEU A 20 -5.12 -6.42 -6.15
CA LEU A 20 -6.11 -6.05 -5.14
C LEU A 20 -7.32 -5.33 -5.76
N ALA A 21 -7.10 -4.42 -6.72
CA ALA A 21 -8.18 -3.75 -7.44
C ALA A 21 -9.09 -4.75 -8.18
N ARG A 22 -8.51 -5.79 -8.81
CA ARG A 22 -9.27 -6.87 -9.45
C ARG A 22 -10.18 -7.60 -8.47
N ARG A 23 -9.69 -7.93 -7.29
CA ARG A 23 -10.50 -8.60 -6.27
C ARG A 23 -11.62 -7.73 -5.71
N PHE A 24 -11.40 -6.44 -5.56
CA PHE A 24 -12.47 -5.51 -5.22
C PHE A 24 -13.54 -5.45 -6.33
N ALA A 25 -13.13 -5.33 -7.60
CA ALA A 25 -14.04 -5.29 -8.73
C ALA A 25 -14.86 -6.60 -8.86
N GLU A 26 -14.21 -7.76 -8.77
CA GLU A 26 -14.87 -9.08 -8.79
C GLU A 26 -15.89 -9.25 -7.65
N ARG A 27 -15.72 -8.57 -6.54
CA ARG A 27 -16.66 -8.52 -5.42
C ARG A 27 -17.84 -7.55 -5.65
N GLY A 28 -17.74 -6.66 -6.63
CA GLY A 28 -18.75 -5.66 -6.94
C GLY A 28 -18.58 -4.32 -6.20
N ASP A 29 -17.38 -4.05 -5.68
CA ASP A 29 -17.07 -2.76 -5.08
C ASP A 29 -16.94 -1.65 -6.13
N SER A 30 -17.30 -0.42 -5.77
CA SER A 30 -17.07 0.77 -6.60
C SER A 30 -15.65 1.29 -6.36
N LEU A 31 -14.91 1.54 -7.45
CA LEU A 31 -13.48 1.83 -7.39
C LEU A 31 -13.15 3.20 -8.00
N PHE A 32 -12.23 3.91 -7.36
CA PHE A 32 -11.57 5.08 -7.91
C PHE A 32 -10.06 4.83 -7.94
N LEU A 33 -9.51 4.73 -9.15
CA LEU A 33 -8.10 4.40 -9.35
C LEU A 33 -7.27 5.67 -9.42
N MET A 34 -6.16 5.68 -8.72
CA MET A 34 -5.20 6.79 -8.73
C MET A 34 -3.80 6.29 -9.08
N GLY A 35 -3.06 7.05 -9.87
CA GLY A 35 -1.70 6.75 -10.31
C GLY A 35 -1.14 7.85 -11.20
N ARG A 36 0.11 7.72 -11.63
CA ARG A 36 0.82 8.75 -12.40
C ARG A 36 0.50 8.73 -13.89
N ASP A 37 0.25 7.55 -14.43
CA ASP A 37 0.09 7.30 -15.86
C ASP A 37 -1.39 7.17 -16.22
N GLY A 38 -1.91 8.15 -16.97
CA GLY A 38 -3.32 8.20 -17.36
C GLY A 38 -3.73 7.04 -18.25
N ASP A 39 -2.87 6.62 -19.19
CA ASP A 39 -3.15 5.52 -20.11
C ASP A 39 -3.20 4.18 -19.35
N ASP A 40 -2.29 3.96 -18.39
CA ASP A 40 -2.31 2.78 -17.52
C ASP A 40 -3.56 2.76 -16.63
N LEU A 41 -4.04 3.92 -16.17
CA LEU A 41 -5.26 4.05 -15.39
C LEU A 41 -6.49 3.70 -16.23
N GLU A 42 -6.59 4.26 -17.44
CA GLU A 42 -7.72 3.98 -18.34
C GLU A 42 -7.79 2.50 -18.73
N ARG A 43 -6.65 1.90 -19.12
CA ARG A 43 -6.57 0.46 -19.41
C ARG A 43 -6.96 -0.40 -18.19
N SER A 44 -6.53 0.02 -17.00
CA SER A 44 -6.87 -0.69 -15.76
C SER A 44 -8.35 -0.56 -15.43
N ALA A 45 -8.96 0.61 -15.62
CA ALA A 45 -10.39 0.81 -15.40
C ALA A 45 -11.23 -0.10 -16.30
N ARG A 46 -10.93 -0.16 -17.60
CA ARG A 46 -11.60 -1.06 -18.55
C ARG A 46 -11.47 -2.55 -18.18
N ASP A 47 -10.27 -3.01 -17.76
CA ASP A 47 -10.07 -4.39 -17.27
C ASP A 47 -10.95 -4.69 -16.05
N LEU A 48 -11.09 -3.73 -15.13
CA LEU A 48 -11.87 -3.90 -13.91
C LEU A 48 -13.39 -3.87 -14.17
N GLU A 49 -13.87 -3.05 -15.09
CA GLU A 49 -15.27 -3.04 -15.51
C GLU A 49 -15.72 -4.38 -16.09
N VAL A 50 -14.87 -4.99 -16.96
CA VAL A 50 -15.14 -6.31 -17.51
C VAL A 50 -15.16 -7.39 -16.43
N ARG A 51 -14.28 -7.31 -15.44
CA ARG A 51 -14.23 -8.27 -14.31
C ARG A 51 -15.40 -8.12 -13.37
N GLY A 52 -15.85 -6.90 -13.14
CA GLY A 52 -17.00 -6.55 -12.30
C GLY A 52 -18.37 -6.78 -12.97
N ALA A 53 -18.43 -7.24 -14.21
CA ALA A 53 -19.67 -7.33 -15.00
C ALA A 53 -20.80 -8.15 -14.37
N LYS A 54 -20.48 -9.08 -13.46
CA LYS A 54 -21.48 -9.90 -12.73
C LYS A 54 -22.03 -9.24 -11.47
N ALA A 55 -21.34 -8.22 -10.95
CA ALA A 55 -21.73 -7.46 -9.76
C ALA A 55 -21.23 -6.02 -9.94
N PRO A 56 -21.92 -5.21 -10.76
CA PRO A 56 -21.38 -3.96 -11.26
C PRO A 56 -21.24 -2.91 -10.16
N GLY A 57 -19.99 -2.64 -9.78
CA GLY A 57 -19.57 -1.39 -9.19
C GLY A 57 -19.15 -0.41 -10.29
N THR A 58 -19.06 0.87 -9.96
CA THR A 58 -18.48 1.87 -10.88
C THR A 58 -16.96 1.86 -10.78
N VAL A 59 -16.27 2.07 -11.92
CA VAL A 59 -14.81 2.27 -11.93
C VAL A 59 -14.52 3.63 -12.55
N GLN A 60 -13.86 4.50 -11.79
CA GLN A 60 -13.44 5.83 -12.22
C GLN A 60 -11.93 5.99 -11.93
N HIS A 61 -11.31 6.99 -12.50
CA HIS A 61 -9.89 7.23 -12.26
C HIS A 61 -9.50 8.70 -12.39
N ALA A 62 -8.37 9.06 -11.77
CA ALA A 62 -7.70 10.34 -11.97
C ALA A 62 -6.18 10.20 -11.75
N ALA A 63 -5.42 11.11 -12.37
CA ALA A 63 -3.99 11.21 -12.11
C ALA A 63 -3.72 11.66 -10.66
N CYS A 64 -2.80 10.98 -10.00
CA CYS A 64 -2.28 11.37 -8.68
C CYS A 64 -0.85 10.83 -8.54
N ASP A 65 0.08 11.74 -8.30
CA ASP A 65 1.51 11.42 -8.17
C ASP A 65 2.00 11.72 -6.77
N LEU A 66 2.59 10.73 -6.08
CA LEU A 66 3.20 10.93 -4.76
C LEU A 66 4.38 11.92 -4.76
N GLU A 67 4.92 12.27 -5.91
CA GLU A 67 5.94 13.31 -6.03
C GLU A 67 5.34 14.73 -6.05
N ARG A 68 4.02 14.86 -6.17
CA ARG A 68 3.27 16.13 -6.31
C ARG A 68 2.18 16.26 -5.25
N PRO A 69 2.54 16.56 -3.99
CA PRO A 69 1.59 16.57 -2.86
C PRO A 69 0.48 17.61 -3.00
N GLU A 70 0.67 18.66 -3.76
CA GLU A 70 -0.34 19.69 -4.06
C GLU A 70 -1.59 19.14 -4.75
N GLY A 71 -1.49 17.99 -5.44
CA GLY A 71 -2.61 17.32 -6.12
C GLY A 71 -3.41 16.37 -5.24
N PHE A 72 -2.97 16.04 -4.03
CA PHE A 72 -3.59 14.98 -3.21
C PHE A 72 -5.03 15.31 -2.80
N GLY A 73 -5.26 16.53 -2.35
CA GLY A 73 -6.59 16.99 -1.98
C GLY A 73 -7.59 16.85 -3.12
N ALA A 74 -7.24 17.41 -4.28
CA ALA A 74 -8.09 17.38 -5.47
C ALA A 74 -8.39 15.94 -5.95
N ALA A 75 -7.40 15.05 -5.94
CA ALA A 75 -7.59 13.65 -6.33
C ALA A 75 -8.54 12.89 -5.39
N LEU A 76 -8.43 13.12 -4.07
CA LEU A 76 -9.30 12.51 -3.08
C LEU A 76 -10.72 13.11 -3.11
N ASP A 77 -10.86 14.40 -3.40
CA ASP A 77 -12.19 15.05 -3.57
C ASP A 77 -12.89 14.51 -4.83
N ALA A 78 -12.16 14.34 -5.93
CA ALA A 78 -12.67 13.69 -7.14
C ALA A 78 -13.13 12.25 -6.86
N ALA A 79 -12.34 11.47 -6.10
CA ALA A 79 -12.73 10.12 -5.69
C ALA A 79 -14.01 10.12 -4.83
N GLN A 80 -14.11 11.03 -3.88
CA GLN A 80 -15.28 11.16 -3.01
C GLN A 80 -16.53 11.57 -3.80
N ALA A 81 -16.40 12.50 -4.74
CA ALA A 81 -17.51 12.93 -5.59
C ALA A 81 -17.97 11.81 -6.52
N ALA A 82 -17.03 11.15 -7.21
CA ALA A 82 -17.33 10.09 -8.17
C ALA A 82 -18.03 8.87 -7.53
N LEU A 83 -17.62 8.50 -6.31
CA LEU A 83 -18.18 7.36 -5.59
C LEU A 83 -19.33 7.73 -4.64
N GLY A 84 -19.60 9.01 -4.43
CA GLY A 84 -20.57 9.48 -3.42
C GLY A 84 -20.13 9.16 -2.00
N GLY A 85 -18.82 9.24 -1.71
CA GLY A 85 -18.17 8.98 -0.44
C GLY A 85 -17.07 7.91 -0.52
N LEU A 86 -16.32 7.72 0.57
CA LEU A 86 -15.20 6.76 0.64
C LEU A 86 -15.37 5.86 1.87
N ASP A 87 -15.44 4.54 1.67
CA ASP A 87 -15.41 3.55 2.77
C ASP A 87 -13.98 3.07 3.05
N ALA A 88 -13.13 3.10 2.01
CA ALA A 88 -11.71 2.77 2.17
C ALA A 88 -10.83 3.58 1.22
N VAL A 89 -9.63 3.89 1.70
CA VAL A 89 -8.50 4.38 0.89
C VAL A 89 -7.36 3.40 1.01
N VAL A 90 -6.83 2.96 -0.14
CA VAL A 90 -5.72 2.00 -0.23
C VAL A 90 -4.54 2.67 -0.89
N VAL A 91 -3.35 2.55 -0.29
CA VAL A 91 -2.10 3.09 -0.84
C VAL A 91 -1.13 1.93 -1.06
N THR A 92 -0.91 1.60 -2.33
CA THR A 92 0.07 0.58 -2.76
C THR A 92 1.23 1.18 -3.52
N ALA A 93 1.11 2.44 -3.94
CA ALA A 93 2.15 3.17 -4.64
C ALA A 93 3.41 3.33 -3.78
N GLY A 94 4.56 3.25 -4.41
CA GLY A 94 5.87 3.43 -3.79
C GLY A 94 6.97 3.24 -4.81
N LEU A 95 8.19 3.52 -4.39
CA LEU A 95 9.41 3.33 -5.16
C LEU A 95 10.30 2.28 -4.48
N PHE A 96 11.09 1.60 -5.28
CA PHE A 96 12.15 0.73 -4.78
C PHE A 96 13.41 0.91 -5.63
N ALA A 97 14.55 0.98 -4.98
CA ALA A 97 15.86 0.87 -5.60
C ALA A 97 16.77 0.04 -4.69
N THR A 98 17.80 -0.57 -5.25
CA THR A 98 18.77 -1.34 -4.46
C THR A 98 19.57 -0.41 -3.54
N GLN A 99 20.12 -0.94 -2.47
CA GLN A 99 20.90 -0.13 -1.53
C GLN A 99 22.10 0.53 -2.21
N GLU A 100 22.77 -0.20 -3.11
CA GLU A 100 23.93 0.29 -3.87
C GLU A 100 23.55 1.47 -4.78
N ALA A 101 22.39 1.41 -5.45
CA ALA A 101 21.89 2.52 -6.26
C ALA A 101 21.57 3.75 -5.39
N LEU A 102 20.97 3.53 -4.21
CA LEU A 102 20.66 4.61 -3.28
C LEU A 102 21.90 5.24 -2.63
N GLU A 103 22.96 4.49 -2.44
CA GLU A 103 24.25 4.99 -1.91
C GLU A 103 25.02 5.80 -2.96
N SER A 104 24.86 5.45 -4.24
CA SER A 104 25.55 6.14 -5.34
C SER A 104 24.82 7.37 -5.88
N ASP A 105 23.52 7.51 -5.61
CA ASP A 105 22.67 8.59 -6.10
C ASP A 105 21.84 9.22 -4.96
N ALA A 106 22.32 10.36 -4.46
CA ALA A 106 21.67 11.07 -3.36
C ALA A 106 20.27 11.61 -3.74
N GLU A 107 20.06 11.97 -5.02
CA GLU A 107 18.75 12.42 -5.49
C GLU A 107 17.75 11.27 -5.54
N LEU A 108 18.16 10.11 -6.01
CA LEU A 108 17.35 8.89 -5.96
C LEU A 108 17.02 8.50 -4.51
N ALA A 109 18.00 8.59 -3.60
CA ALA A 109 17.80 8.35 -2.18
C ALA A 109 16.76 9.31 -1.57
N ARG A 110 16.90 10.62 -1.83
CA ARG A 110 15.93 11.65 -1.42
C ARG A 110 14.54 11.35 -1.97
N ARG A 111 14.45 11.00 -3.25
CA ARG A 111 13.19 10.70 -3.93
C ARG A 111 12.49 9.48 -3.30
N VAL A 112 13.20 8.40 -3.01
CA VAL A 112 12.64 7.20 -2.33
C VAL A 112 12.13 7.56 -0.94
N LEU A 113 12.91 8.28 -0.13
CA LEU A 113 12.48 8.71 1.21
C LEU A 113 11.25 9.62 1.14
N THR A 114 11.22 10.55 0.19
CA THR A 114 10.09 11.48 -0.01
C THR A 114 8.83 10.72 -0.41
N VAL A 115 8.89 9.88 -1.42
CA VAL A 115 7.73 9.14 -1.94
C VAL A 115 7.25 8.09 -0.95
N ASP A 116 8.16 7.24 -0.43
CA ASP A 116 7.78 6.07 0.38
C ASP A 116 7.47 6.40 1.84
N PHE A 117 7.79 7.62 2.29
CA PHE A 117 7.48 8.06 3.64
C PHE A 117 6.79 9.43 3.66
N ALA A 118 7.52 10.51 3.40
CA ALA A 118 7.02 11.86 3.68
C ALA A 118 5.71 12.17 2.93
N ASN A 119 5.67 12.02 1.62
CA ASN A 119 4.48 12.31 0.82
C ASN A 119 3.39 11.26 0.98
N THR A 120 3.75 9.99 1.22
CA THR A 120 2.76 8.96 1.59
C THR A 120 2.04 9.32 2.90
N VAL A 121 2.77 9.82 3.91
CA VAL A 121 2.16 10.31 5.16
C VAL A 121 1.23 11.50 4.89
N VAL A 122 1.65 12.49 4.09
CA VAL A 122 0.80 13.64 3.72
C VAL A 122 -0.48 13.17 3.02
N PHE A 123 -0.38 12.25 2.05
CA PHE A 123 -1.55 11.66 1.39
C PHE A 123 -2.48 10.95 2.38
N CYS A 124 -1.91 10.16 3.30
CA CYS A 124 -2.67 9.46 4.32
C CYS A 124 -3.40 10.43 5.27
N GLU A 125 -2.79 11.57 5.63
CA GLU A 125 -3.44 12.60 6.45
C GLU A 125 -4.66 13.22 5.73
N GLU A 126 -4.55 13.50 4.43
CA GLU A 126 -5.68 13.97 3.63
C GLU A 126 -6.80 12.91 3.50
N ALA A 127 -6.43 11.64 3.31
CA ALA A 127 -7.39 10.54 3.29
C ALA A 127 -8.07 10.35 4.65
N ARG A 128 -7.30 10.38 5.75
CA ARG A 128 -7.80 10.26 7.13
C ARG A 128 -8.86 11.32 7.46
N LYS A 129 -8.60 12.59 7.10
CA LYS A 129 -9.55 13.68 7.33
C LYS A 129 -10.91 13.37 6.71
N ARG A 130 -10.93 12.91 5.45
CA ARG A 130 -12.16 12.58 4.70
C ARG A 130 -12.88 11.35 5.26
N LEU A 131 -12.12 10.31 5.62
CA LEU A 131 -12.71 9.12 6.26
C LEU A 131 -13.34 9.45 7.61
N LEU A 132 -12.68 10.23 8.46
CA LEU A 132 -13.22 10.62 9.77
C LEU A 132 -14.41 11.58 9.64
N ALA A 133 -14.41 12.50 8.67
CA ALA A 133 -15.55 13.40 8.43
C ALA A 133 -16.83 12.65 8.06
N ARG A 134 -16.70 11.42 7.55
CA ARG A 134 -17.83 10.51 7.25
C ARG A 134 -18.22 9.62 8.45
N GLY A 135 -17.53 9.71 9.56
CA GLY A 135 -17.78 8.85 10.74
C GLY A 135 -16.90 7.61 10.81
N GLY A 136 -15.83 7.56 10.01
CA GLY A 136 -14.85 6.47 9.99
C GLY A 136 -14.69 5.83 8.61
N GLY A 137 -13.87 4.78 8.56
CA GLY A 137 -13.54 4.05 7.34
C GLY A 137 -12.22 3.29 7.46
N THR A 138 -11.72 2.77 6.35
CA THR A 138 -10.47 1.99 6.32
C THR A 138 -9.37 2.73 5.56
N LEU A 139 -8.22 2.90 6.21
CA LEU A 139 -6.97 3.36 5.58
C LEU A 139 -6.00 2.18 5.52
N CYS A 140 -5.80 1.60 4.32
CA CYS A 140 -4.95 0.43 4.10
C CYS A 140 -3.69 0.84 3.33
N VAL A 141 -2.51 0.71 3.95
CA VAL A 141 -1.26 1.23 3.38
C VAL A 141 -0.19 0.15 3.34
N PHE A 142 0.48 0.05 2.20
CA PHE A 142 1.56 -0.91 1.98
C PHE A 142 2.90 -0.36 2.46
N SER A 143 3.33 -0.87 3.60
CA SER A 143 4.68 -0.77 4.12
C SER A 143 5.55 -1.91 3.57
N SER A 144 6.38 -2.54 4.40
CA SER A 144 7.23 -3.69 4.05
C SER A 144 7.78 -4.36 5.30
N VAL A 145 8.11 -5.65 5.21
CA VAL A 145 8.96 -6.33 6.21
C VAL A 145 10.36 -5.69 6.30
N ALA A 146 10.78 -4.93 5.31
CA ALA A 146 12.02 -4.16 5.35
C ALA A 146 12.05 -3.13 6.49
N GLY A 147 10.89 -2.60 6.87
CA GLY A 147 10.75 -1.65 7.99
C GLY A 147 10.80 -2.26 9.39
N GLU A 148 10.83 -3.59 9.52
CA GLU A 148 10.78 -4.26 10.83
C GLU A 148 12.14 -4.30 11.57
N ARG A 149 13.24 -4.32 10.82
CA ARG A 149 14.59 -4.39 11.35
C ARG A 149 15.59 -3.81 10.36
N GLY A 150 16.52 -2.99 10.83
CA GLY A 150 17.64 -2.50 10.01
C GLY A 150 18.48 -3.65 9.45
N ARG A 151 18.60 -3.71 8.11
CA ARG A 151 19.33 -4.74 7.37
C ARG A 151 20.20 -4.11 6.28
N LYS A 152 21.36 -4.70 6.03
CA LYS A 152 22.36 -4.18 5.09
C LYS A 152 21.81 -3.92 3.67
N PRO A 153 21.01 -4.82 3.05
CA PRO A 153 20.56 -4.62 1.68
C PRO A 153 19.45 -3.57 1.50
N VAL A 154 18.89 -3.03 2.59
CA VAL A 154 17.70 -2.16 2.54
C VAL A 154 17.73 -1.07 3.61
N VAL A 155 18.86 -0.39 3.78
CA VAL A 155 19.02 0.61 4.85
C VAL A 155 18.06 1.78 4.66
N LEU A 156 18.11 2.45 3.50
CA LEU A 156 17.31 3.64 3.22
C LEU A 156 15.83 3.29 3.00
N TYR A 157 15.55 2.31 2.13
CA TYR A 157 14.18 1.83 1.91
C TYR A 157 13.55 1.31 3.21
N GLY A 158 14.31 0.53 3.99
CA GLY A 158 13.87 0.02 5.29
C GLY A 158 13.54 1.13 6.29
N ALA A 159 14.34 2.20 6.32
CA ALA A 159 14.08 3.37 7.16
C ALA A 159 12.77 4.08 6.79
N ALA A 160 12.51 4.31 5.49
CA ALA A 160 11.24 4.87 5.02
C ALA A 160 10.03 4.01 5.44
N LYS A 161 10.11 2.70 5.23
CA LYS A 161 9.03 1.76 5.58
C LYS A 161 8.87 1.55 7.09
N ALA A 162 9.94 1.70 7.89
CA ALA A 162 9.87 1.71 9.34
C ALA A 162 9.10 2.94 9.85
N GLY A 163 9.45 4.13 9.36
CA GLY A 163 8.73 5.36 9.67
C GLY A 163 7.25 5.29 9.30
N LEU A 164 6.93 4.76 8.11
CA LEU A 164 5.56 4.57 7.65
C LEU A 164 4.79 3.58 8.55
N SER A 165 5.41 2.48 8.96
CA SER A 165 4.79 1.50 9.87
C SER A 165 4.47 2.11 11.23
N GLN A 166 5.41 2.88 11.79
CA GLN A 166 5.24 3.58 13.06
C GLN A 166 4.13 4.64 12.99
N TYR A 167 4.07 5.40 11.90
CA TYR A 167 3.01 6.37 11.66
C TYR A 167 1.62 5.70 11.63
N LEU A 168 1.47 4.59 10.91
CA LEU A 168 0.21 3.87 10.79
C LEU A 168 -0.24 3.25 12.12
N GLU A 169 0.68 2.75 12.93
CA GLU A 169 0.41 2.28 14.29
C GLU A 169 -0.11 3.41 15.17
N GLY A 170 0.54 4.59 15.11
CA GLY A 170 0.10 5.77 15.81
C GLY A 170 -1.31 6.24 15.41
N LEU A 171 -1.64 6.17 14.12
CA LEU A 171 -3.00 6.46 13.64
C LEU A 171 -4.03 5.46 14.19
N ASP A 172 -3.70 4.16 14.21
CA ASP A 172 -4.59 3.14 14.75
C ASP A 172 -4.90 3.41 16.23
N HIS A 173 -3.87 3.68 17.02
CA HIS A 173 -4.03 4.00 18.44
C HIS A 173 -4.87 5.25 18.67
N LYS A 174 -4.64 6.30 17.89
CA LYS A 174 -5.28 7.60 18.08
C LYS A 174 -6.74 7.65 17.61
N PHE A 175 -7.05 7.02 16.47
CA PHE A 175 -8.31 7.26 15.77
C PHE A 175 -9.22 6.03 15.67
N ARG A 176 -8.81 4.86 16.15
CA ARG A 176 -9.63 3.64 16.08
C ARG A 176 -10.97 3.79 16.80
N ALA A 177 -10.99 4.43 17.95
CA ALA A 177 -12.23 4.73 18.69
C ALA A 177 -13.16 5.71 17.95
N GLN A 178 -12.62 6.47 16.98
CA GLN A 178 -13.37 7.38 16.12
C GLN A 178 -13.81 6.72 14.80
N GLY A 179 -13.65 5.39 14.68
CA GLY A 179 -14.07 4.60 13.52
C GLY A 179 -13.04 4.45 12.40
N LEU A 180 -11.81 4.99 12.54
CA LEU A 180 -10.74 4.78 11.55
C LEU A 180 -10.06 3.43 11.78
N LYS A 181 -10.16 2.54 10.80
CA LYS A 181 -9.44 1.26 10.77
C LYS A 181 -8.16 1.44 9.94
N THR A 182 -7.03 1.55 10.60
CA THR A 182 -5.74 1.64 9.90
C THR A 182 -5.15 0.25 9.71
N ILE A 183 -4.76 -0.09 8.49
CA ILE A 183 -4.20 -1.39 8.13
C ILE A 183 -2.80 -1.19 7.55
N CYS A 184 -1.79 -1.63 8.28
CA CYS A 184 -0.41 -1.66 7.82
C CYS A 184 -0.13 -3.01 7.15
N VAL A 185 -0.05 -3.03 5.83
CA VAL A 185 0.35 -4.22 5.08
C VAL A 185 1.88 -4.28 5.03
N LYS A 186 2.45 -5.41 5.44
CA LYS A 186 3.89 -5.67 5.46
C LYS A 186 4.21 -6.84 4.50
N PRO A 187 4.32 -6.56 3.18
CA PRO A 187 4.75 -7.58 2.24
C PRO A 187 6.20 -7.98 2.52
N GLY A 188 6.49 -9.29 2.35
CA GLY A 188 7.82 -9.75 2.12
C GLY A 188 8.22 -9.55 0.66
N PHE A 189 9.09 -10.41 0.14
CA PHE A 189 9.38 -10.42 -1.29
C PHE A 189 8.17 -10.93 -2.07
N VAL A 190 7.70 -10.15 -3.04
CA VAL A 190 6.56 -10.48 -3.91
C VAL A 190 7.01 -10.31 -5.36
N ARG A 191 6.71 -11.30 -6.23
CA ARG A 191 7.06 -11.26 -7.66
C ARG A 191 6.23 -10.21 -8.38
N THR A 192 6.83 -9.08 -8.68
CA THR A 192 6.23 -7.95 -9.38
C THR A 192 7.26 -7.30 -10.30
N SER A 193 6.85 -6.39 -11.16
CA SER A 193 7.80 -5.59 -11.95
C SER A 193 8.79 -4.78 -11.08
N MET A 194 8.43 -4.44 -9.85
CA MET A 194 9.32 -3.75 -8.90
C MET A 194 10.49 -4.63 -8.42
N THR A 195 10.31 -5.95 -8.42
CA THR A 195 11.31 -6.93 -7.95
C THR A 195 11.93 -7.73 -9.10
N GLU A 196 11.63 -7.34 -10.35
CA GLU A 196 12.19 -7.97 -11.53
C GLU A 196 13.72 -7.81 -11.56
N GLY A 197 14.41 -8.88 -11.94
CA GLY A 197 15.88 -8.92 -11.93
C GLY A 197 16.54 -9.15 -10.56
N LEU A 198 15.80 -9.10 -9.46
CA LEU A 198 16.33 -9.41 -8.15
C LEU A 198 16.35 -10.92 -7.89
N LYS A 199 17.34 -11.37 -7.09
CA LYS A 199 17.40 -12.77 -6.64
C LYS A 199 16.17 -13.09 -5.79
N VAL A 200 15.39 -14.07 -6.22
CA VAL A 200 14.16 -14.49 -5.53
C VAL A 200 14.51 -15.27 -4.27
N PRO A 201 14.16 -14.77 -3.07
CA PRO A 201 14.44 -15.48 -1.83
C PRO A 201 13.39 -16.59 -1.60
N PRO A 202 13.64 -17.50 -0.64
CA PRO A 202 12.61 -18.40 -0.12
C PRO A 202 11.37 -17.62 0.35
N PHE A 203 10.19 -18.23 0.21
CA PHE A 203 8.90 -17.63 0.60
C PHE A 203 8.49 -16.37 -0.19
N ALA A 204 8.97 -16.22 -1.42
CA ALA A 204 8.46 -15.21 -2.32
C ALA A 204 6.96 -15.40 -2.56
N GLY A 205 6.20 -14.31 -2.48
CA GLY A 205 4.75 -14.30 -2.69
C GLY A 205 4.36 -13.98 -4.13
N GLU A 206 3.11 -14.31 -4.47
CA GLU A 206 2.47 -13.87 -5.71
C GLU A 206 1.51 -12.71 -5.40
N PRO A 207 1.39 -11.71 -6.30
CA PRO A 207 0.53 -10.54 -6.10
C PRO A 207 -0.92 -10.89 -5.76
N ASP A 208 -1.47 -11.91 -6.38
CA ASP A 208 -2.85 -12.33 -6.18
C ASP A 208 -3.09 -12.96 -4.80
N ALA A 209 -2.15 -13.76 -4.31
CA ALA A 209 -2.20 -14.31 -2.96
C ALA A 209 -2.09 -13.21 -1.88
N VAL A 210 -1.24 -12.19 -2.13
CA VAL A 210 -1.15 -11.00 -1.27
C VAL A 210 -2.48 -10.25 -1.27
N ALA A 211 -3.05 -9.99 -2.45
CA ALA A 211 -4.31 -9.29 -2.62
C ALA A 211 -5.47 -9.98 -1.88
N ALA A 212 -5.57 -11.32 -1.97
CA ALA A 212 -6.58 -12.08 -1.24
C ALA A 212 -6.47 -11.88 0.28
N ARG A 213 -5.24 -11.89 0.79
CA ARG A 213 -4.98 -11.72 2.22
C ARG A 213 -5.28 -10.30 2.69
N VAL A 214 -4.94 -9.29 1.89
CA VAL A 214 -5.22 -7.88 2.18
C VAL A 214 -6.73 -7.62 2.13
N LEU A 215 -7.45 -8.13 1.13
CA LEU A 215 -8.90 -8.00 1.06
C LEU A 215 -9.58 -8.56 2.31
N ALA A 216 -9.17 -9.75 2.76
CA ALA A 216 -9.67 -10.34 3.99
C ALA A 216 -9.34 -9.51 5.25
N ALA A 217 -8.22 -8.80 5.27
CA ALA A 217 -7.85 -7.91 6.35
C ALA A 217 -8.67 -6.61 6.33
N VAL A 218 -8.94 -6.04 5.16
CA VAL A 218 -9.84 -4.88 4.98
C VAL A 218 -11.22 -5.22 5.54
N ASP A 219 -11.74 -6.39 5.21
CA ASP A 219 -13.03 -6.85 5.70
C ASP A 219 -13.12 -6.99 7.23
N ARG A 220 -12.03 -7.41 7.86
CA ARG A 220 -11.96 -7.62 9.32
C ARG A 220 -11.47 -6.40 10.09
N GLY A 221 -10.85 -5.44 9.41
CA GLY A 221 -10.18 -4.32 10.07
C GLY A 221 -8.94 -4.75 10.85
N THR A 222 -8.16 -5.74 10.31
CA THR A 222 -6.95 -6.27 10.95
C THR A 222 -5.82 -5.26 10.84
N PRO A 223 -5.24 -4.76 11.95
CA PRO A 223 -4.34 -3.60 11.89
C PRO A 223 -2.98 -3.88 11.23
N VAL A 224 -2.50 -5.12 11.29
CA VAL A 224 -1.21 -5.51 10.69
C VAL A 224 -1.36 -6.79 9.87
N VAL A 225 -0.85 -6.77 8.63
CA VAL A 225 -0.94 -7.88 7.69
C VAL A 225 0.42 -8.22 7.10
N TYR A 226 0.96 -9.37 7.45
CA TYR A 226 2.13 -9.93 6.75
C TYR A 226 1.67 -10.73 5.53
N ALA A 227 2.30 -10.50 4.39
CA ALA A 227 1.91 -11.18 3.15
C ALA A 227 3.15 -11.53 2.29
N PRO A 228 3.45 -12.83 2.08
CA PRO A 228 2.85 -14.03 2.71
C PRO A 228 2.91 -14.07 4.23
N GLY A 229 1.99 -14.80 4.85
CA GLY A 229 1.86 -14.84 6.32
C GLY A 229 3.08 -15.39 7.07
N ILE A 230 3.88 -16.25 6.42
CA ILE A 230 5.13 -16.81 6.98
C ILE A 230 6.11 -15.70 7.41
N TRP A 231 6.05 -14.54 6.76
CA TRP A 231 6.92 -13.42 7.10
C TRP A 231 6.69 -12.87 8.52
N ALA A 232 5.53 -13.11 9.12
CA ALA A 232 5.30 -12.77 10.53
C ALA A 232 6.27 -13.54 11.44
N LEU A 233 6.42 -14.84 11.21
CA LEU A 233 7.35 -15.69 11.99
C LEU A 233 8.79 -15.37 11.69
N VAL A 234 9.15 -15.21 10.40
CA VAL A 234 10.50 -14.85 9.97
C VAL A 234 10.93 -13.52 10.61
N MET A 235 10.07 -12.50 10.54
CA MET A 235 10.41 -11.20 11.10
C MET A 235 10.40 -11.19 12.63
N PHE A 236 9.56 -11.99 13.27
CA PHE A 236 9.63 -12.19 14.71
C PHE A 236 11.01 -12.69 15.11
N ALA A 237 11.52 -13.75 14.48
CA ALA A 237 12.86 -14.28 14.75
C ALA A 237 13.96 -13.23 14.47
N ILE A 238 13.90 -12.54 13.33
CA ILE A 238 14.89 -11.51 12.95
C ILE A 238 14.92 -10.34 13.96
N ARG A 239 13.78 -9.90 14.45
CA ARG A 239 13.70 -8.81 15.45
C ARG A 239 14.36 -9.19 16.77
N MET A 240 14.33 -10.46 17.15
CA MET A 240 14.95 -10.95 18.39
C MET A 240 16.46 -11.09 18.30
N LEU A 241 17.06 -11.05 17.09
CA LEU A 241 18.49 -11.21 16.92
C LEU A 241 19.28 -10.03 17.52
N PRO A 242 20.33 -10.27 18.34
CA PRO A 242 21.19 -9.22 18.85
C PRO A 242 21.94 -8.48 17.73
N ARG A 243 22.30 -7.22 17.97
CA ARG A 243 23.01 -6.40 16.98
C ARG A 243 24.33 -7.02 16.48
N PHE A 244 25.07 -7.69 17.33
CA PHE A 244 26.35 -8.31 16.94
C PHE A 244 26.15 -9.47 15.95
N VAL A 245 25.02 -10.19 16.05
CA VAL A 245 24.63 -11.21 15.07
C VAL A 245 24.23 -10.53 13.76
N MET A 246 23.37 -9.50 13.82
CA MET A 246 22.91 -8.76 12.63
C MET A 246 24.08 -8.13 11.83
N ARG A 247 25.17 -7.73 12.49
CA ARG A 247 26.38 -7.22 11.81
C ARG A 247 27.09 -8.28 10.96
N LYS A 248 26.97 -9.57 11.31
CA LYS A 248 27.61 -10.69 10.60
C LYS A 248 26.74 -11.25 9.47
N ILE A 249 25.42 -11.04 9.54
CA ILE A 249 24.47 -11.55 8.54
C ILE A 249 24.40 -10.58 7.35
N GLY A 250 24.39 -11.11 6.12
CA GLY A 250 24.41 -10.37 4.87
C GLY A 250 23.04 -10.26 4.15
N PHE A 251 21.94 -10.52 4.84
CA PHE A 251 20.61 -10.44 4.21
C PHE A 251 19.82 -9.17 4.58
#